data_448300d78a3e1bea65915a8b471bcd72
#
_entry.id   448300d78a3e1bea65915a8b471bcd72
#
_cell.length_a   1.000
_cell.length_b   1.000
_cell.length_c   1.000
_cell.angle_alpha   90.00
_cell.angle_beta   90.00
_cell.angle_gamma   90.00
#
_symmetry.space_group_name_H-M   'P 1'
#
loop_
_entity.id
_entity.type
_entity.pdbx_description
1 polymer ?
#
loop_
_entity_poly.entity_id
_entity_poly.type
_entity_poly.pdbx_seq_one_letter_code
_entity_poly.pdbx_strand_id
1 'polypeptide(L)'
;MAKGNKGFGSLLTESIDDDIEEGEAAPARSIMASRSEALNRLASGKVVTDRTEFVDPARCRPWRLHNRDLDHLSEESCRDLIDAFLSAKKQRIPAIVRRLRDDPEHDYEIIAGVRRWWTVQWLREHNHPEFDYLVTVQQLTDEEAFRVSDVENRSRKDITDWERAHEYEAALSEFYEGSLTQMAEHLNISKSWLSRMLNVARLPEELIVAFADRHDITVRIARDLKPLANEMRSLSAMRKETEAILAERSSGSEPLSGPETAKRLIRATTAPGKPRTKVQTETVPTKSGVPMLSVTRPTNGAGLTIKILPSSGANKTTIMAAIEKLL
;
A
#
# COMPACT_ATOMS: atom_id res chain seq x y z
N MET A 1 -8.39 40.65 0.26
CA MET A 1 -8.77 40.29 1.64
C MET A 1 -8.45 38.82 1.85
N ALA A 2 -7.32 38.53 2.47
CA ALA A 2 -6.85 37.17 2.73
C ALA A 2 -7.36 36.76 4.13
N LYS A 3 -8.14 35.67 4.21
CA LYS A 3 -8.51 35.03 5.47
C LYS A 3 -7.35 34.16 5.97
N GLY A 4 -6.68 34.61 7.02
CA GLY A 4 -5.64 33.85 7.69
C GLY A 4 -6.22 32.63 8.40
N ASN A 5 -5.57 31.52 8.21
CA ASN A 5 -5.84 30.24 8.88
C ASN A 5 -5.28 30.31 10.30
N LYS A 6 -6.16 30.37 11.32
CA LYS A 6 -5.74 30.29 12.74
C LYS A 6 -5.37 28.84 13.05
N GLY A 7 -4.10 28.60 13.27
CA GLY A 7 -3.57 27.28 13.62
C GLY A 7 -4.01 26.82 15.03
N PHE A 8 -4.08 25.52 15.18
CA PHE A 8 -4.50 24.74 16.35
C PHE A 8 -3.75 25.05 17.67
N GLY A 9 -2.72 25.89 17.63
CA GLY A 9 -1.92 26.32 18.79
C GLY A 9 -2.56 27.41 19.66
N SER A 10 -3.62 28.08 19.19
CA SER A 10 -4.26 29.19 19.91
C SER A 10 -5.35 28.75 20.90
N LEU A 11 -5.74 27.47 20.88
CA LEU A 11 -6.79 26.94 21.78
C LEU A 11 -6.25 26.36 23.09
N LEU A 12 -4.93 26.31 23.27
CA LEU A 12 -4.28 25.77 24.49
C LEU A 12 -3.71 26.85 25.43
N THR A 13 -3.81 28.13 25.06
CA THR A 13 -3.23 29.23 25.85
C THR A 13 -4.27 30.20 26.49
N GLU A 14 -5.57 29.97 26.28
CA GLU A 14 -6.62 30.84 26.79
C GLU A 14 -7.33 30.34 28.08
N SER A 15 -6.80 29.33 28.77
CA SER A 15 -7.43 28.81 29.99
C SER A 15 -6.48 28.62 31.21
N ILE A 16 -5.39 29.37 31.28
CA ILE A 16 -4.50 29.36 32.47
C ILE A 16 -4.14 30.81 32.84
N ASP A 17 -5.10 31.62 33.11
CA ASP A 17 -4.95 32.84 33.92
C ASP A 17 -6.36 33.22 34.32
N ASP A 18 -6.75 32.76 35.48
CA ASP A 18 -7.51 33.45 36.51
C ASP A 18 -7.89 32.43 37.60
N ASP A 19 -7.77 32.84 38.83
CA ASP A 19 -8.16 32.18 40.10
C ASP A 19 -7.08 31.33 40.79
N ILE A 20 -6.05 32.02 41.28
CA ILE A 20 -5.39 31.62 42.52
C ILE A 20 -6.10 32.36 43.66
N GLU A 21 -7.23 31.82 44.14
CA GLU A 21 -7.70 32.06 45.51
C GLU A 21 -7.09 31.01 46.42
N GLU A 22 -6.37 31.49 47.43
CA GLU A 22 -5.95 30.70 48.59
C GLU A 22 -7.19 30.13 49.30
N GLY A 23 -7.41 28.81 49.17
CA GLY A 23 -8.56 28.14 49.75
C GLY A 23 -8.31 26.68 50.06
N GLU A 24 -8.04 26.39 51.33
CA GLU A 24 -8.27 25.12 52.04
C GLU A 24 -7.84 23.81 51.41
N ALA A 25 -7.00 23.07 52.13
CA ALA A 25 -6.62 21.68 51.90
C ALA A 25 -7.86 20.84 51.54
N ALA A 26 -7.94 20.37 50.28
CA ALA A 26 -9.01 19.51 49.81
C ALA A 26 -9.06 18.23 50.64
N PRO A 27 -10.21 17.84 51.19
CA PRO A 27 -10.30 16.74 52.13
C PRO A 27 -10.01 15.40 51.41
N ALA A 28 -9.39 14.45 52.13
CA ALA A 28 -9.05 13.08 51.67
C ALA A 28 -10.19 12.31 50.97
N ARG A 29 -11.43 12.76 51.10
CA ARG A 29 -12.62 12.27 50.41
C ARG A 29 -12.58 12.51 48.90
N SER A 30 -11.90 13.53 48.40
CA SER A 30 -11.80 13.85 46.97
C SER A 30 -10.89 12.84 46.22
N ILE A 31 -9.82 12.38 46.87
CA ILE A 31 -8.86 11.40 46.26
C ILE A 31 -9.49 10.01 46.18
N MET A 32 -10.28 9.60 47.17
CA MET A 32 -10.97 8.30 47.14
C MET A 32 -12.12 8.32 46.12
N ALA A 33 -12.84 9.41 46.00
CA ALA A 33 -13.91 9.55 44.99
C ALA A 33 -13.35 9.50 43.55
N SER A 34 -12.22 10.18 43.28
CA SER A 34 -11.57 10.14 41.98
C SER A 34 -10.99 8.76 41.60
N ARG A 35 -10.46 8.05 42.61
CA ARG A 35 -10.02 6.65 42.42
C ARG A 35 -11.17 5.70 42.14
N SER A 36 -12.29 5.83 42.84
CA SER A 36 -13.49 5.04 42.64
C SER A 36 -14.09 5.29 41.24
N GLU A 37 -14.11 6.54 40.80
CA GLU A 37 -14.59 6.90 39.46
C GLU A 37 -13.67 6.40 38.36
N ALA A 38 -12.35 6.45 38.54
CA ALA A 38 -11.39 5.86 37.62
C ALA A 38 -11.53 4.32 37.54
N LEU A 39 -11.73 3.64 38.68
CA LEU A 39 -12.01 2.21 38.73
C LEU A 39 -13.33 1.84 38.03
N ASN A 40 -14.38 2.66 38.22
CA ASN A 40 -15.66 2.45 37.56
C ASN A 40 -15.59 2.68 36.05
N ARG A 41 -14.76 3.63 35.56
CA ARG A 41 -14.49 3.82 34.13
C ARG A 41 -13.72 2.63 33.53
N LEU A 42 -12.74 2.08 34.25
CA LEU A 42 -12.05 0.84 33.88
C LEU A 42 -12.99 -0.35 33.83
N ALA A 43 -13.81 -0.55 34.89
CA ALA A 43 -14.76 -1.66 34.98
C ALA A 43 -15.89 -1.57 33.93
N SER A 44 -16.24 -0.36 33.48
CA SER A 44 -17.24 -0.14 32.42
C SER A 44 -16.69 -0.27 30.99
N GLY A 45 -15.40 -0.60 30.83
CA GLY A 45 -14.75 -0.72 29.53
C GLY A 45 -14.59 0.61 28.76
N LYS A 46 -14.91 1.75 29.40
CA LYS A 46 -14.78 3.10 28.77
C LYS A 46 -13.35 3.61 28.74
N VAL A 47 -12.45 3.01 29.53
CA VAL A 47 -11.01 3.29 29.53
C VAL A 47 -10.28 1.97 29.48
N VAL A 48 -9.62 1.70 28.37
CA VAL A 48 -8.67 0.60 28.23
C VAL A 48 -7.30 1.14 28.62
N THR A 49 -6.71 0.59 29.66
CA THR A 49 -5.36 0.97 30.09
C THR A 49 -4.37 0.00 29.45
N ASP A 50 -3.88 0.33 28.27
CA ASP A 50 -2.75 -0.37 27.71
C ASP A 50 -1.51 -0.06 28.54
N ARG A 51 -0.82 -1.11 29.01
CA ARG A 51 0.38 -0.95 29.82
C ARG A 51 1.56 -0.58 28.94
N THR A 52 2.08 0.63 29.12
CA THR A 52 3.30 1.09 28.47
C THR A 52 4.48 0.92 29.45
N GLU A 53 5.53 0.26 28.97
CA GLU A 53 6.72 -0.01 29.78
C GLU A 53 8.00 0.01 28.92
N PHE A 54 9.15 0.20 29.59
CA PHE A 54 10.47 0.05 28.97
C PHE A 54 10.92 -1.39 29.15
N VAL A 55 11.40 -2.00 28.08
CA VAL A 55 11.86 -3.38 28.07
C VAL A 55 13.24 -3.50 27.42
N ASP A 56 13.95 -4.56 27.73
CA ASP A 56 15.18 -4.90 27.05
C ASP A 56 14.87 -5.36 25.62
N PRO A 57 15.40 -4.68 24.57
CA PRO A 57 15.19 -5.10 23.20
C PRO A 57 15.69 -6.51 22.90
N ALA A 58 16.68 -7.01 23.62
CA ALA A 58 17.19 -8.39 23.49
C ALA A 58 16.16 -9.44 23.94
N ARG A 59 15.17 -9.04 24.77
CA ARG A 59 14.07 -9.92 25.20
C ARG A 59 12.85 -9.83 24.29
N CYS A 60 12.98 -9.14 23.13
CA CYS A 60 11.92 -8.97 22.16
C CYS A 60 12.30 -9.62 20.83
N ARG A 61 11.37 -10.30 20.20
CA ARG A 61 11.53 -10.81 18.83
C ARG A 61 10.44 -10.27 17.91
N PRO A 62 10.72 -10.04 16.61
CA PRO A 62 9.68 -9.75 15.63
C PRO A 62 8.66 -10.90 15.51
N TRP A 63 7.39 -10.55 15.36
CA TRP A 63 6.35 -11.51 15.04
C TRP A 63 6.56 -12.08 13.64
N ARG A 64 6.24 -13.36 13.43
CA ARG A 64 6.48 -14.08 12.16
C ARG A 64 5.78 -13.47 10.94
N LEU A 65 4.64 -12.80 11.12
CA LEU A 65 3.89 -12.11 10.06
C LEU A 65 4.11 -10.59 10.12
N HIS A 66 5.26 -10.13 10.61
CA HIS A 66 5.60 -8.71 10.50
C HIS A 66 5.95 -8.36 9.05
N ASN A 67 5.59 -7.14 8.64
CA ASN A 67 5.75 -6.65 7.26
C ASN A 67 7.13 -6.09 6.95
N ARG A 68 8.18 -6.52 7.61
CA ARG A 68 9.51 -6.00 7.39
C ARG A 68 10.45 -7.10 6.97
N ASP A 69 11.12 -6.89 5.86
CA ASP A 69 12.33 -7.60 5.56
C ASP A 69 13.43 -7.12 6.52
N LEU A 70 13.83 -7.99 7.45
CA LEU A 70 14.84 -7.69 8.46
C LEU A 70 16.19 -7.43 7.81
N ASP A 71 16.49 -8.06 6.67
CA ASP A 71 17.74 -7.91 5.93
C ASP A 71 17.88 -6.51 5.32
N HIS A 72 16.79 -5.77 5.18
CA HIS A 72 16.80 -4.37 4.71
C HIS A 72 16.88 -3.34 5.84
N LEU A 73 16.93 -3.76 7.11
CA LEU A 73 17.16 -2.85 8.22
C LEU A 73 18.65 -2.54 8.32
N SER A 74 18.99 -1.27 8.17
CA SER A 74 20.36 -0.76 8.19
C SER A 74 20.39 0.62 8.85
N GLU A 75 21.59 1.10 9.16
CA GLU A 75 21.80 2.45 9.65
C GLU A 75 21.18 3.49 8.71
N GLU A 76 21.36 3.32 7.39
CA GLU A 76 20.83 4.23 6.37
C GLU A 76 19.29 4.21 6.37
N SER A 77 18.67 3.02 6.36
CA SER A 77 17.21 2.88 6.34
C SER A 77 16.52 3.31 7.64
N CYS A 78 17.27 3.38 8.75
CA CYS A 78 16.77 3.79 10.07
C CYS A 78 17.35 5.13 10.56
N ARG A 79 18.09 5.87 9.71
CA ARG A 79 18.75 7.13 10.08
C ARG A 79 17.78 8.16 10.70
N ASP A 80 16.59 8.28 10.14
CA ASP A 80 15.53 9.16 10.65
C ASP A 80 15.17 8.87 12.11
N LEU A 81 15.10 7.60 12.50
CA LEU A 81 14.80 7.18 13.85
C LEU A 81 16.01 7.33 14.77
N ILE A 82 17.20 7.01 14.30
CA ILE A 82 18.45 7.19 15.05
C ILE A 82 18.58 8.65 15.46
N ASP A 83 18.49 9.58 14.52
CA ASP A 83 18.60 11.02 14.77
C ASP A 83 17.50 11.53 15.69
N ALA A 84 16.26 11.05 15.49
CA ALA A 84 15.14 11.42 16.36
C ALA A 84 15.33 10.92 17.81
N PHE A 85 15.84 9.70 18.00
CA PHE A 85 16.06 9.14 19.34
C PHE A 85 17.21 9.85 20.06
N LEU A 86 18.32 10.10 19.39
CA LEU A 86 19.44 10.85 19.92
C LEU A 86 19.04 12.29 20.31
N SER A 87 18.32 12.98 19.43
CA SER A 87 17.79 14.34 19.70
C SER A 87 16.83 14.37 20.89
N ALA A 88 15.92 13.41 20.97
CA ALA A 88 14.94 13.31 22.06
C ALA A 88 15.49 12.65 23.33
N LYS A 89 16.69 12.06 23.28
CA LYS A 89 17.31 11.24 24.33
C LYS A 89 16.44 10.06 24.81
N LYS A 90 15.46 9.66 24.06
CA LYS A 90 14.56 8.53 24.32
C LYS A 90 13.67 8.22 23.13
N GLN A 91 13.16 6.99 23.09
CA GLN A 91 12.01 6.65 22.24
C GLN A 91 10.75 7.32 22.81
N ARG A 92 9.96 8.02 21.97
CA ARG A 92 8.73 8.70 22.40
C ARG A 92 7.46 7.93 22.06
N ILE A 93 7.44 7.26 20.91
CA ILE A 93 6.29 6.52 20.41
C ILE A 93 6.49 5.04 20.73
N PRO A 94 5.63 4.43 21.57
CA PRO A 94 5.77 3.02 21.90
C PRO A 94 5.55 2.11 20.68
N ALA A 95 6.20 0.98 20.71
CA ALA A 95 5.88 -0.13 19.81
C ALA A 95 4.74 -0.97 20.40
N ILE A 96 4.04 -1.74 19.59
CA ILE A 96 3.00 -2.64 20.06
C ILE A 96 3.59 -4.04 20.15
N VAL A 97 3.51 -4.64 21.34
CA VAL A 97 4.02 -5.98 21.61
C VAL A 97 2.95 -6.82 22.31
N ARG A 98 3.06 -8.13 22.20
CA ARG A 98 2.34 -9.07 23.06
C ARG A 98 3.32 -9.91 23.87
N ARG A 99 2.87 -10.37 25.04
CA ARG A 99 3.70 -11.16 25.93
C ARG A 99 3.76 -12.62 25.46
N LEU A 100 4.97 -13.19 25.42
CA LEU A 100 5.20 -14.61 25.20
C LEU A 100 5.18 -15.36 26.54
N ARG A 101 4.67 -16.59 26.56
CA ARG A 101 4.59 -17.42 27.78
C ARG A 101 5.55 -18.61 27.78
N ASP A 102 5.81 -19.12 26.57
CA ASP A 102 6.51 -20.39 26.38
C ASP A 102 7.83 -20.23 25.60
N ASP A 103 8.39 -19.02 25.55
CA ASP A 103 9.66 -18.73 24.91
C ASP A 103 10.70 -18.43 25.99
N PRO A 104 11.76 -19.26 26.16
CA PRO A 104 12.78 -19.05 27.20
C PRO A 104 13.71 -17.88 26.90
N GLU A 105 13.84 -17.48 25.63
CA GLU A 105 14.77 -16.44 25.19
C GLU A 105 14.11 -15.07 25.13
N HIS A 106 12.78 -15.01 24.83
CA HIS A 106 12.07 -13.76 24.61
C HIS A 106 10.82 -13.66 25.49
N ASP A 107 10.60 -12.50 26.06
CA ASP A 107 9.40 -12.19 26.85
C ASP A 107 8.28 -11.57 25.99
N TYR A 108 8.65 -10.95 24.86
CA TYR A 108 7.74 -10.19 24.04
C TYR A 108 7.90 -10.48 22.55
N GLU A 109 6.78 -10.45 21.84
CA GLU A 109 6.71 -10.52 20.40
C GLU A 109 6.24 -9.18 19.84
N ILE A 110 6.97 -8.61 18.87
CA ILE A 110 6.75 -7.28 18.32
C ILE A 110 5.73 -7.37 17.19
N ILE A 111 4.55 -6.83 17.41
CA ILE A 111 3.46 -6.79 16.42
C ILE A 111 3.65 -5.59 15.48
N ALA A 112 3.99 -4.41 16.05
CA ALA A 112 4.27 -3.21 15.28
C ALA A 112 5.42 -2.41 15.90
N GLY A 113 6.35 -1.95 15.07
CA GLY A 113 7.48 -1.12 15.52
C GLY A 113 8.85 -1.77 15.42
N VAL A 114 9.05 -2.76 14.55
CA VAL A 114 10.33 -3.46 14.33
C VAL A 114 11.48 -2.50 13.99
N ARG A 115 11.27 -1.43 13.21
CA ARG A 115 12.32 -0.41 12.97
C ARG A 115 12.80 0.25 14.26
N ARG A 116 11.88 0.55 15.19
CA ARG A 116 12.22 1.16 16.50
C ARG A 116 13.03 0.19 17.36
N TRP A 117 12.67 -1.10 17.35
CA TRP A 117 13.41 -2.16 18.01
C TRP A 117 14.84 -2.27 17.48
N TRP A 118 15.00 -2.34 16.15
CA TRP A 118 16.31 -2.39 15.50
C TRP A 118 17.14 -1.14 15.85
N THR A 119 16.53 0.05 15.80
CA THR A 119 17.19 1.31 16.13
C THR A 119 17.72 1.32 17.56
N VAL A 120 16.92 0.83 18.54
CA VAL A 120 17.40 0.77 19.94
C VAL A 120 18.55 -0.21 20.09
N GLN A 121 18.50 -1.38 19.44
CA GLN A 121 19.63 -2.31 19.46
C GLN A 121 20.90 -1.69 18.85
N TRP A 122 20.77 -1.08 17.67
CA TRP A 122 21.86 -0.40 17.00
C TRP A 122 22.48 0.70 17.88
N LEU A 123 21.66 1.51 18.54
CA LEU A 123 22.14 2.56 19.45
C LEU A 123 22.93 1.97 20.64
N ARG A 124 22.44 0.88 21.23
CA ARG A 124 23.15 0.20 22.33
C ARG A 124 24.52 -0.33 21.91
N GLU A 125 24.63 -0.85 20.71
CA GLU A 125 25.89 -1.33 20.12
C GLU A 125 26.83 -0.19 19.77
N HIS A 126 26.32 1.05 19.59
CA HIS A 126 27.07 2.25 19.21
C HIS A 126 27.21 3.27 20.35
N ASN A 127 27.56 2.80 21.52
CA ASN A 127 27.87 3.59 22.73
C ASN A 127 26.70 4.36 23.35
N HIS A 128 25.47 3.89 23.16
CA HIS A 128 24.27 4.43 23.77
C HIS A 128 23.51 3.34 24.56
N PRO A 129 24.12 2.71 25.59
CA PRO A 129 23.51 1.61 26.35
C PRO A 129 22.30 2.03 27.19
N GLU A 130 22.10 3.35 27.37
CA GLU A 130 21.00 3.94 28.14
C GLU A 130 19.63 3.86 27.44
N PHE A 131 19.60 3.50 26.15
CA PHE A 131 18.33 3.39 25.44
C PHE A 131 17.63 2.08 25.76
N ASP A 132 16.40 2.18 26.24
CA ASP A 132 15.47 1.07 26.41
C ASP A 132 14.37 1.11 25.36
N TYR A 133 13.82 -0.06 25.05
CA TYR A 133 12.76 -0.19 24.08
C TYR A 133 11.39 0.10 24.71
N LEU A 134 10.77 1.20 24.31
CA LEU A 134 9.45 1.62 24.81
C LEU A 134 8.35 0.83 24.07
N VAL A 135 7.52 0.11 24.81
CA VAL A 135 6.46 -0.75 24.27
C VAL A 135 5.12 -0.52 24.96
N THR A 136 4.05 -0.77 24.24
CA THR A 136 2.70 -0.97 24.78
C THR A 136 2.36 -2.45 24.68
N VAL A 137 2.12 -3.06 25.83
CA VAL A 137 1.82 -4.50 25.92
C VAL A 137 0.33 -4.72 25.77
N GLN A 138 -0.05 -5.46 24.73
CA GLN A 138 -1.44 -5.85 24.45
C GLN A 138 -1.61 -7.37 24.53
N GLN A 139 -2.81 -7.81 24.89
CA GLN A 139 -3.18 -9.24 24.82
C GLN A 139 -3.92 -9.44 23.49
N LEU A 140 -3.24 -10.04 22.54
CA LEU A 140 -3.74 -10.22 21.18
C LEU A 140 -3.67 -11.67 20.76
N THR A 141 -4.71 -12.18 20.16
CA THR A 141 -4.67 -13.39 19.33
C THR A 141 -3.86 -13.15 18.07
N ASP A 142 -3.52 -14.18 17.30
CA ASP A 142 -2.77 -14.00 16.04
C ASP A 142 -3.56 -13.18 15.00
N GLU A 143 -4.88 -13.39 14.93
CA GLU A 143 -5.75 -12.62 14.04
C GLU A 143 -5.82 -11.14 14.45
N GLU A 144 -5.97 -10.86 15.73
CA GLU A 144 -5.95 -9.48 16.25
C GLU A 144 -4.60 -8.81 16.05
N ALA A 145 -3.49 -9.54 16.24
CA ALA A 145 -2.14 -9.07 15.97
C ALA A 145 -1.97 -8.71 14.49
N PHE A 146 -2.48 -9.53 13.58
CA PHE A 146 -2.49 -9.24 12.15
C PHE A 146 -3.27 -7.96 11.84
N ARG A 147 -4.47 -7.79 12.40
CA ARG A 147 -5.28 -6.57 12.20
C ARG A 147 -4.59 -5.30 12.72
N VAL A 148 -3.96 -5.38 13.88
CA VAL A 148 -3.19 -4.27 14.47
C VAL A 148 -2.01 -3.91 13.57
N SER A 149 -1.25 -4.91 13.11
CA SER A 149 -0.14 -4.73 12.18
C SER A 149 -0.61 -4.12 10.86
N ASP A 150 -1.70 -4.62 10.27
CA ASP A 150 -2.26 -4.10 9.03
C ASP A 150 -2.69 -2.62 9.14
N VAL A 151 -3.37 -2.23 10.23
CA VAL A 151 -3.78 -0.83 10.45
C VAL A 151 -2.57 0.10 10.52
N GLU A 152 -1.51 -0.28 11.24
CA GLU A 152 -0.27 0.51 11.33
C GLU A 152 0.43 0.63 9.97
N ASN A 153 0.47 -0.46 9.22
CA ASN A 153 1.21 -0.57 7.98
C ASN A 153 0.44 -0.09 6.73
N ARG A 154 -0.90 0.02 6.81
CA ARG A 154 -1.74 0.36 5.64
C ARG A 154 -1.44 1.73 5.05
N SER A 155 -1.10 2.70 5.87
CA SER A 155 -0.75 4.06 5.43
C SER A 155 0.70 4.21 4.98
N ARG A 156 1.52 3.18 5.13
CA ARG A 156 2.95 3.23 4.82
C ARG A 156 3.16 3.10 3.31
N LYS A 157 4.05 3.93 2.80
CA LYS A 157 4.43 3.95 1.37
C LYS A 157 5.61 3.04 1.05
N ASP A 158 6.31 2.58 2.06
CA ASP A 158 7.53 1.77 1.96
C ASP A 158 7.27 0.25 1.86
N ILE A 159 6.01 -0.19 1.98
CA ILE A 159 5.60 -1.58 1.76
C ILE A 159 5.08 -1.71 0.34
N THR A 160 5.67 -2.61 -0.42
CA THR A 160 5.30 -2.87 -1.81
C THR A 160 3.97 -3.63 -1.92
N ASP A 161 3.32 -3.57 -3.09
CA ASP A 161 2.13 -4.37 -3.37
C ASP A 161 2.42 -5.88 -3.29
N TRP A 162 3.64 -6.28 -3.64
CA TRP A 162 4.12 -7.65 -3.55
C TRP A 162 4.14 -8.17 -2.10
N GLU A 163 4.80 -7.46 -1.21
CA GLU A 163 4.90 -7.82 0.22
C GLU A 163 3.52 -7.89 0.85
N ARG A 164 2.72 -6.85 0.65
CA ARG A 164 1.36 -6.78 1.21
C ARG A 164 0.44 -7.89 0.69
N ALA A 165 0.55 -8.24 -0.58
CA ALA A 165 -0.28 -9.30 -1.15
C ALA A 165 0.05 -10.68 -0.58
N HIS A 166 1.32 -10.98 -0.37
CA HIS A 166 1.76 -12.25 0.22
C HIS A 166 1.36 -12.37 1.68
N GLU A 167 1.47 -11.28 2.44
CA GLU A 167 0.99 -11.23 3.81
C GLU A 167 -0.52 -11.47 3.88
N TYR A 168 -1.29 -10.83 3.02
CA TYR A 168 -2.74 -11.02 2.98
C TYR A 168 -3.13 -12.44 2.54
N GLU A 169 -2.38 -13.05 1.62
CA GLU A 169 -2.64 -14.43 1.21
C GLU A 169 -2.35 -15.42 2.36
N ALA A 170 -1.26 -15.21 3.10
CA ALA A 170 -0.94 -16.01 4.27
C ALA A 170 -2.02 -15.85 5.36
N ALA A 171 -2.40 -14.63 5.68
CA ALA A 171 -3.43 -14.33 6.68
C ALA A 171 -4.82 -14.86 6.26
N LEU A 172 -5.17 -14.77 4.97
CA LEU A 172 -6.43 -15.31 4.45
C LEU A 172 -6.54 -16.82 4.69
N SER A 173 -5.45 -17.53 4.45
CA SER A 173 -5.40 -18.99 4.66
C SER A 173 -5.41 -19.34 6.14
N GLU A 174 -4.66 -18.61 6.95
CA GLU A 174 -4.41 -18.99 8.35
C GLU A 174 -5.54 -18.56 9.30
N PHE A 175 -6.10 -17.35 9.11
CA PHE A 175 -7.05 -16.78 10.07
C PHE A 175 -8.50 -16.74 9.57
N TYR A 176 -8.70 -16.87 8.26
CA TYR A 176 -10.03 -16.67 7.65
C TYR A 176 -10.49 -17.87 6.82
N GLU A 177 -9.82 -19.01 6.90
CA GLU A 177 -10.17 -20.25 6.19
C GLU A 177 -10.42 -20.03 4.67
N GLY A 178 -9.73 -19.07 4.07
CA GLY A 178 -9.90 -18.67 2.67
C GLY A 178 -11.12 -17.77 2.40
N SER A 179 -11.86 -17.33 3.41
CA SER A 179 -13.04 -16.49 3.28
C SER A 179 -12.69 -15.02 3.03
N LEU A 180 -12.65 -14.61 1.78
CA LEU A 180 -12.45 -13.20 1.38
C LEU A 180 -13.47 -12.24 1.99
N THR A 181 -14.69 -12.69 2.21
CA THR A 181 -15.75 -11.85 2.77
C THR A 181 -15.46 -11.54 4.23
N GLN A 182 -15.17 -12.57 5.01
CA GLN A 182 -14.86 -12.45 6.42
C GLN A 182 -13.61 -11.60 6.65
N MET A 183 -12.53 -11.87 5.90
CA MET A 183 -11.30 -11.07 5.99
C MET A 183 -11.55 -9.60 5.64
N ALA A 184 -12.30 -9.31 4.57
CA ALA A 184 -12.59 -7.94 4.17
C ALA A 184 -13.41 -7.17 5.21
N GLU A 185 -14.38 -7.84 5.85
CA GLU A 185 -15.19 -7.28 6.95
C GLU A 185 -14.32 -6.99 8.17
N HIS A 186 -13.50 -7.95 8.62
CA HIS A 186 -12.63 -7.78 9.80
C HIS A 186 -11.57 -6.70 9.61
N LEU A 187 -11.01 -6.57 8.40
CA LEU A 187 -10.04 -5.52 8.06
C LEU A 187 -10.68 -4.18 7.70
N ASN A 188 -12.02 -4.11 7.62
CA ASN A 188 -12.77 -2.94 7.17
C ASN A 188 -12.26 -2.41 5.81
N ILE A 189 -12.14 -3.32 4.82
CA ILE A 189 -11.76 -3.02 3.44
C ILE A 189 -12.77 -3.60 2.45
N SER A 190 -12.79 -3.10 1.21
CA SER A 190 -13.70 -3.68 0.22
C SER A 190 -13.19 -5.05 -0.26
N LYS A 191 -14.09 -6.03 -0.37
CA LYS A 191 -13.81 -7.36 -0.92
C LYS A 191 -13.18 -7.28 -2.32
N SER A 192 -13.64 -6.34 -3.14
CA SER A 192 -13.10 -6.13 -4.48
C SER A 192 -11.66 -5.61 -4.47
N TRP A 193 -11.32 -4.78 -3.50
CA TRP A 193 -9.94 -4.30 -3.33
C TRP A 193 -9.04 -5.45 -2.86
N LEU A 194 -9.47 -6.21 -1.85
CA LEU A 194 -8.73 -7.37 -1.33
C LEU A 194 -8.49 -8.41 -2.44
N SER A 195 -9.51 -8.75 -3.20
CA SER A 195 -9.39 -9.69 -4.33
C SER A 195 -8.36 -9.24 -5.38
N ARG A 196 -8.31 -7.93 -5.70
CA ARG A 196 -7.29 -7.38 -6.61
C ARG A 196 -5.89 -7.43 -6.02
N MET A 197 -5.74 -7.16 -4.72
CA MET A 197 -4.46 -7.25 -4.01
C MET A 197 -3.92 -8.69 -4.06
N LEU A 198 -4.74 -9.66 -3.73
CA LEU A 198 -4.38 -11.08 -3.73
C LEU A 198 -4.00 -11.63 -5.12
N ASN A 199 -4.45 -11.00 -6.20
CA ASN A 199 -4.00 -11.39 -7.54
C ASN A 199 -2.49 -11.23 -7.74
N VAL A 200 -1.84 -10.35 -6.98
CA VAL A 200 -0.37 -10.19 -7.01
C VAL A 200 0.30 -11.46 -6.48
N ALA A 201 -0.10 -11.93 -5.30
CA ALA A 201 0.45 -13.14 -4.69
C ALA A 201 0.11 -14.43 -5.47
N ARG A 202 -0.98 -14.39 -6.25
CA ARG A 202 -1.49 -15.56 -7.01
C ARG A 202 -1.02 -15.59 -8.47
N LEU A 203 -0.07 -14.74 -8.86
CA LEU A 203 0.56 -14.87 -10.17
C LEU A 203 1.37 -16.17 -10.22
N PRO A 204 1.40 -16.86 -11.40
CA PRO A 204 2.25 -18.03 -11.57
C PRO A 204 3.74 -17.68 -11.40
N GLU A 205 4.47 -18.49 -10.60
CA GLU A 205 5.90 -18.32 -10.34
C GLU A 205 6.72 -18.19 -11.63
N GLU A 206 6.35 -18.97 -12.63
CA GLU A 206 6.97 -18.97 -13.96
C GLU A 206 6.89 -17.64 -14.72
N LEU A 207 5.99 -16.72 -14.30
CA LEU A 207 5.92 -15.36 -14.84
C LEU A 207 6.65 -14.37 -13.94
N ILE A 208 6.70 -14.63 -12.63
CA ILE A 208 7.36 -13.77 -11.65
C ILE A 208 8.86 -13.68 -11.94
N VAL A 209 9.51 -14.78 -12.33
CA VAL A 209 10.95 -14.83 -12.64
C VAL A 209 11.35 -13.95 -13.83
N ALA A 210 10.39 -13.55 -14.69
CA ALA A 210 10.65 -12.59 -15.77
C ALA A 210 11.01 -11.20 -15.23
N PHE A 211 10.48 -10.82 -14.07
CA PHE A 211 10.76 -9.54 -13.45
C PHE A 211 12.16 -9.51 -12.83
N ALA A 212 12.89 -8.43 -13.01
CA ALA A 212 14.20 -8.26 -12.42
C ALA A 212 14.10 -8.11 -10.89
N ASP A 213 13.10 -7.37 -10.46
CA ASP A 213 12.69 -7.25 -9.08
C ASP A 213 11.19 -7.60 -8.96
N ARG A 214 10.87 -8.58 -8.13
CA ARG A 214 9.48 -8.98 -7.83
C ARG A 214 8.67 -7.86 -7.17
N HIS A 215 9.34 -6.93 -6.49
CA HIS A 215 8.71 -5.78 -5.85
C HIS A 215 8.14 -4.77 -6.86
N ASP A 216 8.56 -4.84 -8.12
CA ASP A 216 7.98 -4.06 -9.22
C ASP A 216 6.58 -4.55 -9.64
N ILE A 217 6.15 -5.74 -9.17
CA ILE A 217 4.85 -6.30 -9.48
C ILE A 217 3.77 -5.61 -8.67
N THR A 218 3.10 -4.65 -9.29
CA THR A 218 2.00 -3.89 -8.69
C THR A 218 0.65 -4.57 -8.89
N VAL A 219 -0.36 -4.14 -8.12
CA VAL A 219 -1.78 -4.56 -8.31
C VAL A 219 -2.24 -4.30 -9.74
N ARG A 220 -1.75 -3.23 -10.40
CA ARG A 220 -2.08 -2.91 -11.80
C ARG A 220 -1.52 -3.99 -12.74
N ILE A 221 -0.26 -4.35 -12.58
CA ILE A 221 0.40 -5.39 -13.37
C ILE A 221 -0.32 -6.73 -13.21
N ALA A 222 -0.58 -7.13 -11.96
CA ALA A 222 -1.27 -8.36 -11.66
C ALA A 222 -2.70 -8.41 -12.23
N ARG A 223 -3.43 -7.29 -12.20
CA ARG A 223 -4.76 -7.17 -12.81
C ARG A 223 -4.73 -7.46 -14.31
N ASP A 224 -3.70 -6.97 -15.00
CA ASP A 224 -3.59 -7.09 -16.45
C ASP A 224 -3.04 -8.48 -16.87
N LEU A 225 -2.17 -9.11 -16.06
CA LEU A 225 -1.58 -10.42 -16.34
C LEU A 225 -2.45 -11.60 -15.89
N LYS A 226 -3.11 -11.50 -14.72
CA LYS A 226 -3.83 -12.64 -14.11
C LYS A 226 -4.91 -13.26 -14.98
N PRO A 227 -5.78 -12.48 -15.67
CA PRO A 227 -6.77 -13.06 -16.60
C PRO A 227 -6.11 -13.85 -17.75
N LEU A 228 -5.00 -13.33 -18.29
CA LEU A 228 -4.24 -13.98 -19.36
C LEU A 228 -3.53 -15.24 -18.87
N ALA A 229 -3.01 -15.23 -17.63
CA ALA A 229 -2.37 -16.37 -17.02
C ALA A 229 -3.34 -17.54 -16.72
N ASN A 230 -4.64 -17.26 -16.60
CA ASN A 230 -5.65 -18.30 -16.44
C ASN A 230 -6.03 -19.00 -17.78
N GLU A 231 -5.63 -18.43 -18.91
CA GLU A 231 -5.84 -19.01 -20.24
C GLU A 231 -4.59 -19.78 -20.67
N MET A 232 -4.71 -21.09 -20.90
CA MET A 232 -3.57 -21.98 -21.17
C MET A 232 -2.72 -21.54 -22.38
N ARG A 233 -3.37 -21.04 -23.46
CA ARG A 233 -2.66 -20.56 -24.66
C ARG A 233 -1.84 -19.31 -24.36
N SER A 234 -2.43 -18.34 -23.67
CA SER A 234 -1.79 -17.09 -23.26
C SER A 234 -0.65 -17.35 -22.27
N LEU A 235 -0.86 -18.22 -21.29
CA LEU A 235 0.18 -18.64 -20.34
C LEU A 235 1.37 -19.29 -21.05
N SER A 236 1.13 -20.19 -22.01
CA SER A 236 2.20 -20.82 -22.78
C SER A 236 3.01 -19.80 -23.61
N ALA A 237 2.36 -18.78 -24.17
CA ALA A 237 3.04 -17.71 -24.88
C ALA A 237 3.88 -16.84 -23.94
N MET A 238 3.36 -16.50 -22.77
CA MET A 238 4.07 -15.74 -21.75
C MET A 238 5.27 -16.50 -21.19
N ARG A 239 5.17 -17.83 -20.98
CA ARG A 239 6.31 -18.67 -20.56
C ARG A 239 7.48 -18.59 -21.54
N LYS A 240 7.20 -18.74 -22.85
CA LYS A 240 8.24 -18.61 -23.88
C LYS A 240 8.90 -17.23 -23.88
N GLU A 241 8.11 -16.19 -23.65
CA GLU A 241 8.63 -14.83 -23.55
C GLU A 241 9.46 -14.63 -22.27
N THR A 242 9.06 -15.25 -21.16
CA THR A 242 9.86 -15.27 -19.92
C THR A 242 11.24 -15.91 -20.18
N GLU A 243 11.30 -17.06 -20.87
CA GLU A 243 12.56 -17.70 -21.23
C GLU A 243 13.45 -16.77 -22.08
N ALA A 244 12.86 -16.03 -23.03
CA ALA A 244 13.58 -15.06 -23.85
C ALA A 244 14.13 -13.88 -22.99
N ILE A 245 13.33 -13.33 -22.08
CA ILE A 245 13.75 -12.27 -21.15
C ILE A 245 14.92 -12.73 -20.26
N LEU A 246 14.84 -13.96 -19.74
CA LEU A 246 15.90 -14.54 -18.92
C LEU A 246 17.19 -14.76 -19.72
N ALA A 247 17.10 -15.24 -20.97
CA ALA A 247 18.25 -15.41 -21.84
C ALA A 247 18.92 -14.07 -22.18
N GLU A 248 18.15 -13.02 -22.48
CA GLU A 248 18.64 -11.67 -22.71
C GLU A 248 19.39 -11.13 -21.48
N ARG A 249 18.79 -11.31 -20.29
CA ARG A 249 19.41 -10.89 -19.01
C ARG A 249 20.72 -11.64 -18.77
N SER A 250 20.77 -12.94 -19.06
CA SER A 250 21.97 -13.75 -18.90
C SER A 250 23.08 -13.38 -19.89
N SER A 251 22.74 -12.79 -21.04
CA SER A 251 23.70 -12.30 -22.03
C SER A 251 24.22 -10.89 -21.74
N GLY A 252 23.83 -10.29 -20.59
CA GLY A 252 24.32 -8.98 -20.14
C GLY A 252 23.45 -7.79 -20.59
N SER A 253 22.21 -8.04 -21.08
CA SER A 253 21.28 -6.96 -21.37
C SER A 253 20.79 -6.30 -20.08
N GLU A 254 20.57 -5.00 -20.14
CA GLU A 254 20.01 -4.24 -19.01
C GLU A 254 18.63 -4.80 -18.62
N PRO A 255 18.37 -4.99 -17.31
CA PRO A 255 17.09 -5.49 -16.85
C PRO A 255 15.94 -4.54 -17.22
N LEU A 256 14.83 -5.11 -17.70
CA LEU A 256 13.62 -4.36 -17.98
C LEU A 256 12.96 -3.92 -16.67
N SER A 257 12.35 -2.73 -16.67
CA SER A 257 11.47 -2.30 -15.58
C SER A 257 10.21 -3.17 -15.48
N GLY A 258 9.56 -3.20 -14.31
CA GLY A 258 8.34 -3.98 -14.12
C GLY A 258 7.24 -3.70 -15.14
N PRO A 259 6.89 -2.43 -15.46
CA PRO A 259 5.90 -2.12 -16.51
C PRO A 259 6.30 -2.58 -17.91
N GLU A 260 7.59 -2.53 -18.26
CA GLU A 260 8.10 -3.00 -19.56
C GLU A 260 8.03 -4.51 -19.67
N THR A 261 8.44 -5.23 -18.62
CA THR A 261 8.31 -6.68 -18.51
C THR A 261 6.85 -7.11 -18.68
N ALA A 262 5.93 -6.50 -17.94
CA ALA A 262 4.50 -6.79 -18.05
C ALA A 262 3.95 -6.54 -19.45
N LYS A 263 4.30 -5.41 -20.06
CA LYS A 263 3.91 -5.07 -21.44
C LYS A 263 4.43 -6.08 -22.45
N ARG A 264 5.64 -6.57 -22.27
CA ARG A 264 6.28 -7.56 -23.12
C ARG A 264 5.57 -8.92 -23.03
N LEU A 265 5.27 -9.38 -21.80
CA LEU A 265 4.50 -10.60 -21.54
C LEU A 265 3.09 -10.53 -22.15
N ILE A 266 2.37 -9.43 -21.96
CA ILE A 266 1.04 -9.22 -22.54
C ILE A 266 1.11 -9.25 -24.08
N ARG A 267 2.11 -8.62 -24.67
CA ARG A 267 2.29 -8.59 -26.12
C ARG A 267 2.52 -9.98 -26.70
N ALA A 268 3.19 -10.87 -25.98
CA ALA A 268 3.41 -12.25 -26.42
C ALA A 268 2.11 -13.05 -26.54
N THR A 269 1.07 -12.70 -25.78
CA THR A 269 -0.25 -13.37 -25.86
C THR A 269 -1.07 -12.94 -27.07
N THR A 270 -0.79 -11.77 -27.61
CA THR A 270 -1.39 -11.31 -28.85
C THR A 270 -0.71 -12.08 -29.99
N ALA A 271 -1.42 -13.04 -30.62
CA ALA A 271 -0.94 -13.67 -31.84
C ALA A 271 -0.36 -12.58 -32.75
N PRO A 272 0.75 -12.84 -33.51
CA PRO A 272 1.26 -11.83 -34.44
C PRO A 272 0.06 -11.41 -35.29
N GLY A 273 -0.54 -10.31 -34.84
CA GLY A 273 -1.80 -9.83 -35.38
C GLY A 273 -1.56 -9.62 -36.85
N LYS A 274 -2.51 -10.06 -37.70
CA LYS A 274 -2.66 -9.46 -39.01
C LYS A 274 -2.28 -7.99 -38.86
N PRO A 275 -1.30 -7.48 -39.66
CA PRO A 275 -0.79 -6.12 -39.51
C PRO A 275 -2.01 -5.23 -39.36
N ARG A 276 -2.00 -4.38 -38.32
CA ARG A 276 -3.09 -3.41 -38.09
C ARG A 276 -3.35 -2.80 -39.45
N THR A 277 -4.49 -3.14 -40.05
CA THR A 277 -4.87 -2.69 -41.38
C THR A 277 -4.64 -1.19 -41.36
N LYS A 278 -3.74 -0.69 -42.22
CA LYS A 278 -3.47 0.75 -42.32
C LYS A 278 -4.80 1.38 -42.65
N VAL A 279 -5.40 1.98 -41.64
CA VAL A 279 -6.66 2.66 -41.77
C VAL A 279 -6.33 3.95 -42.50
N GLN A 280 -6.76 4.05 -43.76
CA GLN A 280 -6.63 5.32 -44.46
C GLN A 280 -7.64 6.30 -43.89
N THR A 281 -7.12 7.33 -43.23
CA THR A 281 -7.92 8.45 -42.74
C THR A 281 -7.77 9.61 -43.68
N GLU A 282 -8.84 9.96 -44.37
CA GLU A 282 -8.93 11.08 -45.27
C GLU A 282 -9.72 12.23 -44.60
N THR A 283 -9.28 13.45 -44.75
CA THR A 283 -10.00 14.63 -44.23
C THR A 283 -10.67 15.36 -45.37
N VAL A 284 -11.96 15.64 -45.21
CA VAL A 284 -12.74 16.44 -46.17
C VAL A 284 -12.81 17.87 -45.64
N PRO A 285 -12.20 18.84 -46.34
CA PRO A 285 -12.22 20.25 -45.93
C PRO A 285 -13.53 20.97 -46.37
N THR A 286 -13.82 22.06 -45.69
CA THR A 286 -14.79 23.07 -46.15
C THR A 286 -14.27 23.81 -47.38
N LYS A 287 -15.13 24.62 -48.03
CA LYS A 287 -14.70 25.50 -49.16
C LYS A 287 -13.60 26.50 -48.73
N SER A 288 -13.46 26.79 -47.47
CA SER A 288 -12.42 27.63 -46.86
C SER A 288 -11.15 26.89 -46.45
N GLY A 289 -11.05 25.57 -46.73
CA GLY A 289 -9.88 24.74 -46.44
C GLY A 289 -9.81 24.19 -45.01
N VAL A 290 -10.78 24.49 -44.16
CA VAL A 290 -10.79 23.97 -42.76
C VAL A 290 -11.33 22.52 -42.75
N PRO A 291 -10.66 21.57 -42.10
CA PRO A 291 -11.12 20.18 -42.00
C PRO A 291 -12.51 20.08 -41.38
N MET A 292 -13.48 19.48 -42.09
CA MET A 292 -14.88 19.37 -41.67
C MET A 292 -15.25 17.95 -41.27
N LEU A 293 -14.80 16.94 -42.04
CA LEU A 293 -15.04 15.55 -41.80
C LEU A 293 -13.72 14.77 -41.77
N SER A 294 -13.61 13.80 -40.87
CA SER A 294 -12.56 12.79 -40.91
C SER A 294 -13.19 11.46 -41.30
N VAL A 295 -12.79 10.90 -42.42
CA VAL A 295 -13.34 9.69 -43.02
C VAL A 295 -12.33 8.57 -42.84
N THR A 296 -12.73 7.52 -42.18
CA THR A 296 -11.89 6.36 -41.92
C THR A 296 -12.42 5.15 -42.68
N ARG A 297 -11.62 4.63 -43.62
CA ARG A 297 -11.95 3.45 -44.42
C ARG A 297 -11.08 2.27 -44.01
N PRO A 298 -11.65 1.20 -43.39
CA PRO A 298 -10.92 -0.04 -43.19
C PRO A 298 -10.64 -0.70 -44.52
N THR A 299 -9.41 -1.17 -44.72
CA THR A 299 -9.00 -1.84 -45.97
C THR A 299 -9.67 -3.20 -46.19
N ASN A 300 -10.45 -3.71 -45.25
CA ASN A 300 -11.19 -4.98 -45.35
C ASN A 300 -12.66 -4.82 -45.80
N GLY A 301 -13.08 -3.63 -46.20
CA GLY A 301 -14.44 -3.39 -46.70
C GLY A 301 -15.53 -3.36 -45.59
N ALA A 302 -15.17 -3.38 -44.31
CA ALA A 302 -16.12 -3.46 -43.18
C ALA A 302 -16.66 -2.09 -42.76
N GLY A 303 -17.21 -1.32 -43.70
CA GLY A 303 -17.92 -0.10 -43.42
C GLY A 303 -17.09 1.17 -43.49
N LEU A 304 -17.73 2.31 -43.28
CA LEU A 304 -17.17 3.67 -43.32
C LEU A 304 -17.46 4.36 -42.00
N THR A 305 -16.44 4.91 -41.36
CA THR A 305 -16.61 5.75 -40.17
C THR A 305 -16.37 7.21 -40.52
N ILE A 306 -17.39 8.04 -40.35
CA ILE A 306 -17.33 9.49 -40.59
C ILE A 306 -17.39 10.21 -39.24
N LYS A 307 -16.38 10.97 -38.90
CA LYS A 307 -16.35 11.84 -37.72
C LYS A 307 -16.50 13.30 -38.15
N ILE A 308 -17.51 13.95 -37.62
CA ILE A 308 -17.71 15.40 -37.82
C ILE A 308 -16.78 16.17 -36.90
N LEU A 309 -16.06 17.17 -37.46
CA LEU A 309 -15.15 18.01 -36.70
C LEU A 309 -15.86 19.36 -36.38
N PRO A 310 -16.27 19.59 -35.11
CA PRO A 310 -17.04 20.78 -34.74
C PRO A 310 -16.28 22.10 -34.99
N SER A 311 -14.95 22.08 -34.98
CA SER A 311 -14.09 23.20 -35.21
C SER A 311 -14.19 23.80 -36.63
N SER A 312 -14.85 23.11 -37.58
CA SER A 312 -15.02 23.54 -38.94
C SER A 312 -16.01 24.70 -39.12
N GLY A 313 -16.93 24.92 -38.16
CA GLY A 313 -18.03 25.90 -38.32
C GLY A 313 -19.00 25.63 -39.47
N ALA A 314 -18.92 24.43 -40.10
CA ALA A 314 -19.78 24.07 -41.21
C ALA A 314 -21.23 23.84 -40.75
N ASN A 315 -22.19 24.33 -41.54
CA ASN A 315 -23.61 24.14 -41.28
C ASN A 315 -24.06 22.73 -41.71
N LYS A 316 -25.22 22.31 -41.16
CA LYS A 316 -25.80 20.99 -41.40
C LYS A 316 -25.92 20.61 -42.87
N THR A 317 -26.34 21.56 -43.72
CA THR A 317 -26.53 21.36 -45.17
C THR A 317 -25.20 21.04 -45.88
N THR A 318 -24.14 21.74 -45.54
CA THR A 318 -22.80 21.51 -46.09
C THR A 318 -22.24 20.15 -45.64
N ILE A 319 -22.46 19.79 -44.40
CA ILE A 319 -22.02 18.50 -43.84
C ILE A 319 -22.76 17.33 -44.54
N MET A 320 -24.09 17.42 -44.66
CA MET A 320 -24.89 16.40 -45.33
C MET A 320 -24.52 16.24 -46.82
N ALA A 321 -24.35 17.31 -47.56
CA ALA A 321 -23.91 17.25 -48.95
C ALA A 321 -22.52 16.63 -49.13
N ALA A 322 -21.63 16.81 -48.14
CA ALA A 322 -20.32 16.18 -48.16
C ALA A 322 -20.39 14.67 -47.83
N ILE A 323 -21.29 14.27 -46.94
CA ILE A 323 -21.52 12.85 -46.58
C ILE A 323 -22.15 12.11 -47.79
N GLU A 324 -23.14 12.70 -48.47
CA GLU A 324 -23.78 12.14 -49.65
C GLU A 324 -22.78 11.88 -50.80
N LYS A 325 -21.72 12.64 -50.89
CA LYS A 325 -20.65 12.38 -51.89
C LYS A 325 -19.66 11.31 -51.51
N LEU A 326 -19.67 10.86 -50.26
CA LEU A 326 -18.77 9.87 -49.74
C LEU A 326 -19.40 8.44 -49.72
N LEU A 327 -20.74 8.41 -49.74
CA LEU A 327 -21.56 7.21 -49.85
C LEU A 327 -21.82 6.82 -51.28
#